data_a1cfac460b326cedbba70054cf292dff
#
_entry.id   a1cfac460b326cedbba70054cf292dff
#
_cell.length_a   1.000
_cell.length_b   1.000
_cell.length_c   1.000
_cell.angle_alpha   90.00
_cell.angle_beta   90.00
_cell.angle_gamma   90.00
#
_symmetry.space_group_name_H-M   'P 1'
#
loop_
_entity.id
_entity.type
_entity.pdbx_description
1 polymer ?
#
loop_
_entity_poly.entity_id
_entity_poly.type
_entity_poly.pdbx_seq_one_letter_code
_entity_poly.pdbx_strand_id
1 'polypeptide(L)'
;MELKKYIKRVGRYLLTGLPVQHVTANIVTLLPNKLLCGRTALITGGTSGIGYTIAEAFLRSGASVCITGRDEARLVASIHKLKNQCSIGMDNEIHFLLLDNRDVQSFSERLKEAEHICGKIDILVNNAGLLGGDISTATEEEYDAVLDTNLKGTFFLSQMVARNMKQNKIKGNILNIASSSSFRPAASAYTLSKWGLRGLTLGLAKSFAPYGIVVNGIAPGPTVTPMILKDVSSNLLFEGNPLGRYALPEEIANMAVFLVSDMGRTVVGDIVCMTGGAGLITFDDVNYNF
;
A
#
# COMPACT_ATOMS: atom_id res chain seq x y z
N MET A 1 -2.17 14.89 -53.33
CA MET A 1 -3.22 14.84 -52.24
C MET A 1 -2.58 14.68 -50.86
N GLU A 2 -1.44 14.05 -50.73
CA GLU A 2 -0.74 13.83 -49.42
C GLU A 2 -0.11 15.08 -48.81
N LEU A 3 0.53 15.95 -49.64
CA LEU A 3 1.20 17.15 -49.13
C LEU A 3 0.25 18.13 -48.41
N LYS A 4 -0.98 18.32 -48.94
CA LYS A 4 -2.01 19.16 -48.28
C LYS A 4 -2.46 18.58 -46.95
N LYS A 5 -2.53 17.24 -46.81
CA LYS A 5 -2.80 16.57 -45.55
C LYS A 5 -1.70 16.77 -44.54
N TYR A 6 -0.44 16.71 -45.00
CA TYR A 6 0.75 16.91 -44.16
C TYR A 6 0.82 18.34 -43.62
N ILE A 7 0.66 19.34 -44.51
CA ILE A 7 0.64 20.78 -44.12
C ILE A 7 -0.49 21.07 -43.12
N LYS A 8 -1.69 20.50 -43.33
CA LYS A 8 -2.81 20.67 -42.43
C LYS A 8 -2.57 20.02 -41.05
N ARG A 9 -1.83 18.91 -41.03
CA ARG A 9 -1.43 18.19 -39.78
C ARG A 9 -0.37 18.98 -39.01
N VAL A 10 0.65 19.52 -39.70
CA VAL A 10 1.68 20.37 -39.11
C VAL A 10 1.09 21.70 -38.62
N GLY A 11 0.23 22.33 -39.39
CA GLY A 11 -0.46 23.57 -38.98
C GLY A 11 -1.35 23.36 -37.75
N ARG A 12 -2.04 22.24 -37.64
CA ARG A 12 -2.81 21.88 -36.46
C ARG A 12 -1.89 21.65 -35.26
N TYR A 13 -0.77 20.98 -35.46
CA TYR A 13 0.23 20.72 -34.44
C TYR A 13 0.83 22.02 -33.86
N LEU A 14 1.14 22.99 -34.73
CA LEU A 14 1.69 24.30 -34.31
C LEU A 14 0.65 25.15 -33.57
N LEU A 15 -0.64 24.98 -33.84
CA LEU A 15 -1.73 25.76 -33.24
C LEU A 15 -2.31 25.14 -31.96
N THR A 16 -2.31 23.81 -31.85
CA THR A 16 -2.99 23.09 -30.75
C THR A 16 -2.01 22.31 -29.86
N GLY A 17 -0.73 22.30 -30.18
CA GLY A 17 0.26 21.46 -29.51
C GLY A 17 0.10 19.98 -29.86
N LEU A 18 0.88 19.14 -29.17
CA LEU A 18 0.73 17.68 -29.26
C LEU A 18 -0.67 17.25 -28.79
N PRO A 19 -1.33 16.31 -29.49
CA PRO A 19 -2.57 15.76 -29.00
C PRO A 19 -2.33 15.15 -27.60
N VAL A 20 -3.11 15.59 -26.63
CA VAL A 20 -3.06 15.02 -25.28
C VAL A 20 -3.47 13.55 -25.38
N GLN A 21 -2.55 12.67 -25.06
CA GLN A 21 -2.83 11.25 -25.01
C GLN A 21 -3.59 10.95 -23.68
N HIS A 22 -4.83 10.49 -23.83
CA HIS A 22 -5.62 10.03 -22.69
C HIS A 22 -5.46 8.53 -22.52
N VAL A 23 -5.03 8.13 -21.33
CA VAL A 23 -4.94 6.73 -20.93
C VAL A 23 -5.95 6.48 -19.83
N THR A 24 -6.75 5.44 -20.02
CA THR A 24 -7.72 4.96 -19.04
C THR A 24 -7.36 3.54 -18.63
N ALA A 25 -7.78 3.11 -17.45
CA ALA A 25 -7.69 1.73 -17.03
C ALA A 25 -9.05 1.25 -16.56
N ASN A 26 -9.36 -0.01 -16.84
CA ASN A 26 -10.51 -0.65 -16.24
C ASN A 26 -10.21 -1.00 -14.79
N ILE A 27 -10.98 -0.43 -13.86
CA ILE A 27 -10.90 -0.79 -12.45
C ILE A 27 -11.56 -2.16 -12.30
N VAL A 28 -10.76 -3.17 -11.96
CA VAL A 28 -11.26 -4.49 -11.59
C VAL A 28 -11.23 -4.57 -10.07
N THR A 29 -12.38 -4.35 -9.44
CA THR A 29 -12.57 -4.59 -8.01
C THR A 29 -12.99 -6.03 -7.79
N LEU A 30 -12.42 -6.68 -6.78
CA LEU A 30 -12.93 -7.98 -6.35
C LEU A 30 -14.41 -7.83 -5.96
N LEU A 31 -15.24 -8.67 -6.55
CA LEU A 31 -16.62 -8.81 -6.11
C LEU A 31 -16.63 -9.25 -4.63
N PRO A 32 -17.70 -8.97 -3.87
CA PRO A 32 -17.86 -9.51 -2.53
C PRO A 32 -17.61 -11.02 -2.54
N ASN A 33 -16.69 -11.46 -1.70
CA ASN A 33 -16.24 -12.85 -1.61
C ASN A 33 -16.00 -13.22 -0.13
N LYS A 34 -15.58 -14.43 0.13
CA LYS A 34 -15.34 -14.94 1.50
C LYS A 34 -13.87 -15.29 1.76
N LEU A 35 -12.93 -14.77 0.97
CA LEU A 35 -11.51 -15.13 1.07
C LEU A 35 -10.89 -14.78 2.43
N LEU A 36 -11.42 -13.78 3.13
CA LEU A 36 -10.96 -13.32 4.43
C LEU A 36 -12.03 -13.46 5.54
N CYS A 37 -13.06 -14.28 5.31
CA CYS A 37 -14.15 -14.46 6.26
C CYS A 37 -13.61 -14.96 7.63
N GLY A 38 -14.10 -14.34 8.71
CA GLY A 38 -13.70 -14.66 10.08
C GLY A 38 -12.28 -14.23 10.47
N ARG A 39 -11.64 -13.39 9.64
CA ARG A 39 -10.33 -12.80 9.92
C ARG A 39 -10.46 -11.33 10.28
N THR A 40 -9.57 -10.85 11.15
CA THR A 40 -9.52 -9.45 11.58
C THR A 40 -8.19 -8.83 11.16
N ALA A 41 -8.27 -7.68 10.48
CA ALA A 41 -7.12 -6.95 9.99
C ALA A 41 -6.91 -5.63 10.73
N LEU A 42 -5.70 -5.39 11.22
CA LEU A 42 -5.22 -4.10 11.70
C LEU A 42 -4.43 -3.41 10.56
N ILE A 43 -4.88 -2.23 10.12
CA ILE A 43 -4.31 -1.53 8.96
C ILE A 43 -3.80 -0.15 9.39
N THR A 44 -2.48 0.07 9.35
CA THR A 44 -1.91 1.37 9.69
C THR A 44 -2.03 2.35 8.53
N GLY A 45 -2.39 3.63 8.86
CA GLY A 45 -2.61 4.66 7.83
C GLY A 45 -3.80 4.35 6.91
N GLY A 46 -4.89 3.82 7.46
CA GLY A 46 -6.08 3.38 6.72
C GLY A 46 -7.07 4.49 6.33
N THR A 47 -6.74 5.77 6.53
CA THR A 47 -7.68 6.88 6.28
C THR A 47 -7.69 7.39 4.84
N SER A 48 -6.74 6.99 4.00
CA SER A 48 -6.64 7.45 2.61
C SER A 48 -5.76 6.53 1.76
N GLY A 49 -5.79 6.72 0.44
CA GLY A 49 -4.89 6.07 -0.51
C GLY A 49 -4.93 4.54 -0.42
N ILE A 50 -3.76 3.91 -0.54
CA ILE A 50 -3.61 2.45 -0.59
C ILE A 50 -4.21 1.78 0.66
N GLY A 51 -3.94 2.31 1.86
CA GLY A 51 -4.45 1.72 3.11
C GLY A 51 -5.97 1.73 3.21
N TYR A 52 -6.61 2.82 2.76
CA TYR A 52 -8.07 2.91 2.70
C TYR A 52 -8.65 1.89 1.71
N THR A 53 -8.06 1.79 0.52
CA THR A 53 -8.55 0.86 -0.52
C THR A 53 -8.31 -0.61 -0.12
N ILE A 54 -7.22 -0.90 0.61
CA ILE A 54 -7.01 -2.23 1.22
C ILE A 54 -8.10 -2.53 2.26
N ALA A 55 -8.45 -1.55 3.12
CA ALA A 55 -9.51 -1.71 4.10
C ALA A 55 -10.85 -2.04 3.42
N GLU A 56 -11.18 -1.32 2.35
CA GLU A 56 -12.37 -1.57 1.53
C GLU A 56 -12.37 -2.99 0.93
N ALA A 57 -11.26 -3.39 0.30
CA ALA A 57 -11.13 -4.71 -0.32
C ALA A 57 -11.22 -5.85 0.71
N PHE A 58 -10.66 -5.66 1.91
CA PHE A 58 -10.73 -6.64 2.99
C PHE A 58 -12.15 -6.80 3.52
N LEU A 59 -12.88 -5.68 3.74
CA LEU A 59 -14.29 -5.71 4.10
C LEU A 59 -15.14 -6.45 3.05
N ARG A 60 -14.93 -6.17 1.75
CA ARG A 60 -15.59 -6.87 0.64
C ARG A 60 -15.23 -8.35 0.57
N SER A 61 -14.09 -8.73 1.15
CA SER A 61 -13.64 -10.12 1.22
C SER A 61 -14.04 -10.83 2.52
N GLY A 62 -14.87 -10.19 3.35
CA GLY A 62 -15.46 -10.79 4.56
C GLY A 62 -14.63 -10.63 5.83
N ALA A 63 -13.55 -9.83 5.82
CA ALA A 63 -12.78 -9.54 7.02
C ALA A 63 -13.44 -8.46 7.88
N SER A 64 -13.25 -8.52 9.19
CA SER A 64 -13.35 -7.36 10.07
C SER A 64 -12.10 -6.51 9.95
N VAL A 65 -12.24 -5.18 10.04
CA VAL A 65 -11.12 -4.26 9.80
C VAL A 65 -11.04 -3.22 10.91
N CYS A 66 -9.85 -3.01 11.45
CA CYS A 66 -9.51 -1.87 12.30
C CYS A 66 -8.49 -0.99 11.55
N ILE A 67 -8.90 0.22 11.17
CA ILE A 67 -7.98 1.20 10.57
C ILE A 67 -7.36 2.07 11.65
N THR A 68 -6.08 2.45 11.45
CA THR A 68 -5.43 3.37 12.39
C THR A 68 -4.97 4.65 11.71
N GLY A 69 -4.82 5.69 12.52
CA GLY A 69 -4.36 7.00 12.13
C GLY A 69 -4.17 7.92 13.34
N ARG A 70 -3.68 9.12 13.10
CA ARG A 70 -3.37 10.12 14.15
C ARG A 70 -4.49 11.14 14.38
N ASP A 71 -5.44 11.19 13.48
CA ASP A 71 -6.52 12.18 13.46
C ASP A 71 -7.85 11.45 13.56
N GLU A 72 -8.53 11.64 14.69
CA GLU A 72 -9.79 10.98 14.98
C GLU A 72 -10.91 11.40 14.02
N ALA A 73 -10.99 12.68 13.67
CA ALA A 73 -12.03 13.16 12.76
C ALA A 73 -11.91 12.50 11.37
N ARG A 74 -10.66 12.33 10.88
CA ARG A 74 -10.40 11.62 9.63
C ARG A 74 -10.70 10.14 9.72
N LEU A 75 -10.43 9.51 10.87
CA LEU A 75 -10.77 8.10 11.11
C LEU A 75 -12.29 7.90 11.08
N VAL A 76 -13.04 8.72 11.83
CA VAL A 76 -14.51 8.67 11.86
C VAL A 76 -15.09 8.87 10.45
N ALA A 77 -14.63 9.89 9.72
CA ALA A 77 -15.08 10.13 8.34
C ALA A 77 -14.79 8.94 7.42
N SER A 78 -13.62 8.31 7.56
CA SER A 78 -13.25 7.13 6.77
C SER A 78 -14.12 5.92 7.08
N ILE A 79 -14.44 5.68 8.35
CA ILE A 79 -15.37 4.62 8.77
C ILE A 79 -16.75 4.83 8.15
N HIS A 80 -17.29 6.05 8.23
CA HIS A 80 -18.59 6.37 7.62
C HIS A 80 -18.59 6.09 6.11
N LYS A 81 -17.53 6.51 5.43
CA LYS A 81 -17.40 6.29 3.99
C LYS A 81 -17.31 4.79 3.65
N LEU A 82 -16.51 4.02 4.38
CA LEU A 82 -16.40 2.57 4.19
C LEU A 82 -17.72 1.85 4.45
N LYS A 83 -18.45 2.22 5.51
CA LYS A 83 -19.79 1.65 5.80
C LYS A 83 -20.78 1.89 4.67
N ASN A 84 -20.75 3.05 4.04
CA ASN A 84 -21.63 3.39 2.94
C ASN A 84 -21.25 2.70 1.63
N GLN A 85 -19.96 2.44 1.40
CA GLN A 85 -19.44 1.86 0.15
C GLN A 85 -19.43 0.32 0.18
N CYS A 86 -19.29 -0.27 1.36
CA CYS A 86 -19.28 -1.71 1.52
C CYS A 86 -20.65 -2.15 2.07
N SER A 87 -21.29 -3.11 1.40
CA SER A 87 -22.37 -3.86 2.04
C SER A 87 -21.74 -4.74 3.11
N ILE A 88 -21.58 -4.19 4.32
CA ILE A 88 -20.99 -4.92 5.46
C ILE A 88 -21.99 -6.01 5.83
N GLY A 89 -21.57 -7.28 5.71
CA GLY A 89 -22.35 -8.42 6.14
C GLY A 89 -22.58 -8.41 7.66
N MET A 90 -23.48 -9.24 8.14
CA MET A 90 -23.75 -9.33 9.60
C MET A 90 -22.56 -9.82 10.43
N ASP A 91 -21.55 -10.42 9.77
CA ASP A 91 -20.43 -11.09 10.42
C ASP A 91 -19.11 -10.30 10.39
N ASN A 92 -19.05 -9.17 9.66
CA ASN A 92 -17.84 -8.34 9.61
C ASN A 92 -18.09 -6.93 10.14
N GLU A 93 -17.11 -6.45 10.88
CA GLU A 93 -17.14 -5.18 11.58
C GLU A 93 -16.04 -4.25 11.09
N ILE A 94 -16.25 -2.95 11.26
CA ILE A 94 -15.23 -1.95 11.00
C ILE A 94 -15.09 -1.03 12.20
N HIS A 95 -13.84 -0.90 12.64
CA HIS A 95 -13.43 -0.10 13.79
C HIS A 95 -12.27 0.82 13.43
N PHE A 96 -11.95 1.75 14.29
CA PHE A 96 -10.72 2.53 14.21
C PHE A 96 -10.01 2.58 15.56
N LEU A 97 -8.71 2.92 15.50
CA LEU A 97 -7.88 3.11 16.66
C LEU A 97 -6.95 4.31 16.42
N LEU A 98 -6.88 5.22 17.37
CA LEU A 98 -5.86 6.27 17.37
C LEU A 98 -4.48 5.65 17.61
N LEU A 99 -3.60 5.78 16.64
CA LEU A 99 -2.24 5.27 16.72
C LEU A 99 -1.28 6.14 15.90
N ASP A 100 -0.25 6.65 16.54
CA ASP A 100 0.91 7.25 15.87
C ASP A 100 2.02 6.20 15.75
N ASN A 101 2.42 5.88 14.54
CA ASN A 101 3.50 4.91 14.29
C ASN A 101 4.87 5.33 14.89
N ARG A 102 5.04 6.60 15.26
CA ARG A 102 6.25 7.11 15.90
C ARG A 102 6.28 6.84 17.41
N ASP A 103 5.12 6.69 18.02
CA ASP A 103 4.98 6.46 19.47
C ASP A 103 5.01 4.97 19.80
N VAL A 104 6.20 4.39 19.72
CA VAL A 104 6.43 2.96 20.00
C VAL A 104 6.06 2.59 21.43
N GLN A 105 6.14 3.52 22.38
CA GLN A 105 5.83 3.25 23.79
C GLN A 105 4.34 2.95 24.00
N SER A 106 3.47 3.57 23.21
CA SER A 106 2.01 3.34 23.30
C SER A 106 1.56 2.00 22.68
N PHE A 107 2.37 1.35 21.86
CA PHE A 107 1.94 0.19 21.07
C PHE A 107 1.37 -0.96 21.91
N SER A 108 1.94 -1.20 23.10
CA SER A 108 1.45 -2.28 23.98
C SER A 108 0.02 -2.04 24.43
N GLU A 109 -0.29 -0.80 24.79
CA GLU A 109 -1.63 -0.38 25.20
C GLU A 109 -2.58 -0.38 24.00
N ARG A 110 -2.15 0.21 22.88
CA ARG A 110 -2.95 0.28 21.66
C ARG A 110 -3.27 -1.09 21.08
N LEU A 111 -2.34 -2.06 21.15
CA LEU A 111 -2.64 -3.42 20.70
C LEU A 111 -3.70 -4.10 21.58
N LYS A 112 -3.62 -3.93 22.90
CA LYS A 112 -4.65 -4.45 23.82
C LYS A 112 -6.01 -3.82 23.56
N GLU A 113 -6.04 -2.52 23.28
CA GLU A 113 -7.27 -1.81 22.90
C GLU A 113 -7.83 -2.35 21.58
N ALA A 114 -6.97 -2.54 20.56
CA ALA A 114 -7.38 -3.16 19.29
C ALA A 114 -7.97 -4.56 19.49
N GLU A 115 -7.35 -5.38 20.33
CA GLU A 115 -7.85 -6.73 20.67
C GLU A 115 -9.16 -6.69 21.46
N HIS A 116 -9.34 -5.71 22.32
CA HIS A 116 -10.60 -5.52 23.06
C HIS A 116 -11.75 -5.13 22.12
N ILE A 117 -11.48 -4.26 21.14
CA ILE A 117 -12.49 -3.75 20.20
C ILE A 117 -12.80 -4.77 19.11
N CYS A 118 -11.78 -5.41 18.55
CA CYS A 118 -11.87 -6.20 17.32
C CYS A 118 -11.68 -7.71 17.55
N GLY A 119 -11.37 -8.13 18.75
CA GLY A 119 -10.97 -9.50 19.05
C GLY A 119 -9.53 -9.80 18.59
N LYS A 120 -9.27 -11.04 18.19
CA LYS A 120 -7.92 -11.44 17.72
C LYS A 120 -7.52 -10.70 16.45
N ILE A 121 -6.26 -10.32 16.33
CA ILE A 121 -5.70 -9.75 15.10
C ILE A 121 -5.04 -10.86 14.28
N ASP A 122 -5.63 -11.20 13.14
CA ASP A 122 -5.13 -12.22 12.21
C ASP A 122 -4.20 -11.64 11.14
N ILE A 123 -4.39 -10.36 10.79
CA ILE A 123 -3.68 -9.70 9.71
C ILE A 123 -3.19 -8.34 10.21
N LEU A 124 -1.90 -8.05 10.01
CA LEU A 124 -1.34 -6.72 10.17
C LEU A 124 -0.96 -6.18 8.78
N VAL A 125 -1.45 -5.01 8.43
CA VAL A 125 -1.00 -4.28 7.24
C VAL A 125 -0.24 -3.03 7.67
N ASN A 126 1.06 -3.03 7.48
CA ASN A 126 1.93 -1.89 7.69
C ASN A 126 1.92 -1.00 6.43
N ASN A 127 1.03 -0.02 6.41
CA ASN A 127 0.86 0.88 5.28
C ASN A 127 1.20 2.33 5.63
N ALA A 128 1.12 2.75 6.90
CA ALA A 128 1.46 4.11 7.28
C ALA A 128 2.83 4.52 6.77
N GLY A 129 2.92 5.70 6.18
CA GLY A 129 4.16 6.21 5.62
C GLY A 129 4.14 7.69 5.35
N LEU A 130 5.31 8.31 5.44
CA LEU A 130 5.59 9.71 5.11
C LEU A 130 6.61 9.77 3.97
N LEU A 131 6.48 10.79 3.15
CA LEU A 131 7.56 11.27 2.28
C LEU A 131 8.41 12.28 3.07
N GLY A 132 9.52 12.69 2.51
CA GLY A 132 10.35 13.76 3.05
C GLY A 132 11.23 14.33 1.95
N GLY A 133 12.08 15.29 2.29
CA GLY A 133 13.08 15.83 1.40
C GLY A 133 14.10 14.77 0.95
N ASP A 134 14.82 15.08 -0.12
CA ASP A 134 15.94 14.29 -0.61
C ASP A 134 17.25 14.72 0.08
N ILE A 135 18.37 14.12 -0.34
CA ILE A 135 19.71 14.39 0.22
C ILE A 135 20.12 15.87 0.14
N SER A 136 19.49 16.66 -0.73
CA SER A 136 19.79 18.10 -0.89
C SER A 136 18.91 19.02 -0.04
N THR A 137 17.74 18.54 0.42
CA THR A 137 16.72 19.37 1.03
C THR A 137 16.21 18.86 2.38
N ALA A 138 16.48 17.60 2.75
CA ALA A 138 15.95 17.02 3.98
C ALA A 138 16.53 17.70 5.23
N THR A 139 15.68 18.00 6.21
CA THR A 139 16.09 18.36 7.57
C THR A 139 16.19 17.11 8.45
N GLU A 140 16.86 17.24 9.60
CA GLU A 140 16.97 16.17 10.60
C GLU A 140 15.58 15.75 11.10
N GLU A 141 14.71 16.71 11.38
CA GLU A 141 13.35 16.46 11.86
C GLU A 141 12.51 15.70 10.82
N GLU A 142 12.65 16.06 9.54
CA GLU A 142 11.97 15.34 8.45
C GLU A 142 12.52 13.92 8.30
N TYR A 143 13.83 13.77 8.37
CA TYR A 143 14.51 12.48 8.30
C TYR A 143 14.03 11.55 9.41
N ASP A 144 14.05 12.02 10.67
CA ASP A 144 13.60 11.27 11.83
C ASP A 144 12.10 10.93 11.74
N ALA A 145 11.26 11.89 11.38
CA ALA A 145 9.82 11.66 11.23
C ALA A 145 9.52 10.56 10.19
N VAL A 146 10.26 10.54 9.08
CA VAL A 146 10.11 9.53 8.03
C VAL A 146 10.59 8.16 8.51
N LEU A 147 11.78 8.07 9.09
CA LEU A 147 12.32 6.78 9.57
C LEU A 147 11.51 6.24 10.74
N ASP A 148 11.11 7.08 11.68
CA ASP A 148 10.28 6.71 12.82
C ASP A 148 8.93 6.18 12.38
N THR A 149 8.28 6.83 11.40
CA THR A 149 6.98 6.38 10.90
C THR A 149 7.08 5.12 10.05
N ASN A 150 7.96 5.15 9.03
CA ASN A 150 7.97 4.15 7.97
C ASN A 150 8.68 2.85 8.37
N LEU A 151 9.71 2.95 9.19
CA LEU A 151 10.59 1.81 9.49
C LEU A 151 10.58 1.42 10.96
N LYS A 152 10.90 2.34 11.89
CA LYS A 152 10.96 2.05 13.32
C LYS A 152 9.59 1.61 13.87
N GLY A 153 8.54 2.39 13.60
CA GLY A 153 7.19 2.03 14.01
C GLY A 153 6.73 0.69 13.41
N THR A 154 6.98 0.50 12.12
CA THR A 154 6.69 -0.78 11.45
C THR A 154 7.43 -1.96 12.07
N PHE A 155 8.71 -1.78 12.41
CA PHE A 155 9.52 -2.83 13.07
C PHE A 155 8.90 -3.25 14.40
N PHE A 156 8.65 -2.31 15.30
CA PHE A 156 8.17 -2.61 16.65
C PHE A 156 6.72 -3.08 16.67
N LEU A 157 5.86 -2.51 15.84
CA LEU A 157 4.47 -2.98 15.74
C LEU A 157 4.42 -4.41 15.19
N SER A 158 5.21 -4.70 14.13
CA SER A 158 5.31 -6.06 13.57
C SER A 158 5.85 -7.06 14.60
N GLN A 159 6.88 -6.68 15.36
CA GLN A 159 7.44 -7.52 16.42
C GLN A 159 6.38 -7.85 17.47
N MET A 160 5.61 -6.86 17.90
CA MET A 160 4.59 -7.02 18.94
C MET A 160 3.44 -7.89 18.46
N VAL A 161 2.89 -7.59 17.27
CA VAL A 161 1.79 -8.38 16.68
C VAL A 161 2.24 -9.81 16.38
N ALA A 162 3.43 -10.01 15.82
CA ALA A 162 3.94 -11.35 15.55
C ALA A 162 4.16 -12.19 16.83
N ARG A 163 4.66 -11.55 17.92
CA ARG A 163 4.77 -12.21 19.24
C ARG A 163 3.40 -12.61 19.77
N ASN A 164 2.41 -11.71 19.68
CA ASN A 164 1.04 -11.98 20.09
C ASN A 164 0.44 -13.13 19.27
N MET A 165 0.55 -13.10 17.94
CA MET A 165 0.10 -14.19 17.07
C MET A 165 0.76 -15.54 17.46
N LYS A 166 2.07 -15.54 17.72
CA LYS A 166 2.80 -16.74 18.17
C LYS A 166 2.28 -17.27 19.51
N GLN A 167 2.12 -16.40 20.51
CA GLN A 167 1.64 -16.77 21.84
C GLN A 167 0.23 -17.35 21.81
N ASN A 168 -0.64 -16.76 21.01
CA ASN A 168 -2.04 -17.17 20.84
C ASN A 168 -2.25 -18.24 19.74
N LYS A 169 -1.16 -18.78 19.16
CA LYS A 169 -1.17 -19.79 18.09
C LYS A 169 -2.00 -19.37 16.86
N ILE A 170 -2.02 -18.06 16.56
CA ILE A 170 -2.69 -17.48 15.39
C ILE A 170 -1.77 -17.67 14.17
N LYS A 171 -2.23 -18.40 13.17
CA LYS A 171 -1.56 -18.55 11.87
C LYS A 171 -1.88 -17.33 10.99
N GLY A 172 -1.31 -16.18 11.38
CA GLY A 172 -1.63 -14.88 10.81
C GLY A 172 -0.81 -14.48 9.59
N ASN A 173 -1.02 -13.23 9.16
CA ASN A 173 -0.28 -12.60 8.09
C ASN A 173 0.22 -11.21 8.51
N ILE A 174 1.42 -10.84 8.07
CA ILE A 174 1.93 -9.47 8.11
C ILE A 174 2.22 -9.04 6.68
N LEU A 175 1.63 -7.93 6.26
CA LEU A 175 1.81 -7.35 4.94
C LEU A 175 2.44 -5.96 5.06
N ASN A 176 3.61 -5.78 4.47
CA ASN A 176 4.33 -4.51 4.45
C ASN A 176 4.11 -3.79 3.12
N ILE A 177 3.61 -2.55 3.15
CA ILE A 177 3.54 -1.72 1.94
C ILE A 177 4.87 -1.00 1.78
N ALA A 178 5.75 -1.64 0.99
CA ALA A 178 7.05 -1.13 0.62
C ALA A 178 6.93 -0.05 -0.48
N SER A 179 7.76 -0.08 -1.50
CA SER A 179 7.73 0.80 -2.67
C SER A 179 8.69 0.28 -3.74
N SER A 180 8.49 0.65 -5.00
CA SER A 180 9.52 0.53 -6.04
C SER A 180 10.85 1.18 -5.63
N SER A 181 10.81 2.15 -4.70
CA SER A 181 11.99 2.77 -4.11
C SER A 181 12.86 1.79 -3.31
N SER A 182 12.34 0.63 -2.89
CA SER A 182 13.11 -0.44 -2.23
C SER A 182 14.15 -1.11 -3.14
N PHE A 183 14.18 -0.76 -4.43
CA PHE A 183 15.04 -1.35 -5.46
C PHE A 183 15.87 -0.32 -6.22
N ARG A 184 15.80 0.95 -5.82
CA ARG A 184 16.49 2.07 -6.47
C ARG A 184 17.56 2.66 -5.57
N PRO A 185 18.56 3.41 -6.10
CA PRO A 185 19.49 4.16 -5.28
C PRO A 185 18.76 5.03 -4.25
N ALA A 186 19.25 5.04 -3.01
CA ALA A 186 18.59 5.68 -1.89
C ALA A 186 19.19 7.06 -1.61
N ALA A 187 18.49 8.11 -2.03
CA ALA A 187 18.88 9.50 -1.84
C ALA A 187 17.87 10.27 -0.94
N SER A 188 17.07 9.58 -0.14
CA SER A 188 16.14 10.21 0.82
C SER A 188 15.84 9.27 1.98
N ALA A 189 15.41 9.81 3.13
CA ALA A 189 14.95 9.02 4.27
C ALA A 189 13.82 8.06 3.86
N TYR A 190 12.92 8.51 2.98
CA TYR A 190 11.87 7.66 2.43
C TYR A 190 12.43 6.42 1.74
N THR A 191 13.35 6.61 0.79
CA THR A 191 13.93 5.50 0.04
C THR A 191 14.71 4.56 0.96
N LEU A 192 15.50 5.11 1.91
CA LEU A 192 16.19 4.33 2.94
C LEU A 192 15.20 3.50 3.79
N SER A 193 14.08 4.12 4.22
CA SER A 193 13.05 3.40 4.97
C SER A 193 12.44 2.23 4.18
N LYS A 194 12.23 2.41 2.87
CA LYS A 194 11.66 1.37 2.01
C LYS A 194 12.65 0.24 1.70
N TRP A 195 13.94 0.53 1.61
CA TRP A 195 15.00 -0.50 1.63
C TRP A 195 15.01 -1.28 2.94
N GLY A 196 14.90 -0.57 4.08
CA GLY A 196 14.79 -1.20 5.40
C GLY A 196 13.58 -2.12 5.51
N LEU A 197 12.42 -1.71 4.98
CA LEU A 197 11.21 -2.55 4.96
C LEU A 197 11.39 -3.83 4.14
N ARG A 198 12.12 -3.78 3.03
CA ARG A 198 12.46 -4.98 2.25
C ARG A 198 13.24 -5.98 3.09
N GLY A 199 14.32 -5.53 3.74
CA GLY A 199 15.11 -6.38 4.64
C GLY A 199 14.30 -6.88 5.85
N LEU A 200 13.49 -6.02 6.45
CA LEU A 200 12.61 -6.36 7.56
C LEU A 200 11.59 -7.45 7.19
N THR A 201 10.99 -7.36 6.02
CA THR A 201 10.03 -8.37 5.51
C THR A 201 10.67 -9.75 5.47
N LEU A 202 11.88 -9.88 4.90
CA LEU A 202 12.64 -11.12 4.85
C LEU A 202 12.99 -11.63 6.26
N GLY A 203 13.45 -10.73 7.14
CA GLY A 203 13.81 -11.07 8.52
C GLY A 203 12.61 -11.59 9.33
N LEU A 204 11.47 -10.91 9.24
CA LEU A 204 10.24 -11.35 9.90
C LEU A 204 9.74 -12.67 9.33
N ALA A 205 9.72 -12.83 8.00
CA ALA A 205 9.32 -14.07 7.35
C ALA A 205 10.16 -15.26 7.84
N LYS A 206 11.48 -15.13 7.83
CA LYS A 206 12.41 -16.16 8.34
C LYS A 206 12.14 -16.50 9.80
N SER A 207 11.87 -15.49 10.63
CA SER A 207 11.70 -15.67 12.08
C SER A 207 10.35 -16.31 12.44
N PHE A 208 9.29 -16.02 11.69
CA PHE A 208 7.94 -16.36 12.09
C PHE A 208 7.24 -17.42 11.23
N ALA A 209 7.75 -17.74 10.05
CA ALA A 209 7.22 -18.85 9.22
C ALA A 209 7.11 -20.20 9.96
N PRO A 210 8.07 -20.60 10.85
CA PRO A 210 7.92 -21.84 11.62
C PRO A 210 6.69 -21.87 12.53
N TYR A 211 6.12 -20.71 12.87
CA TYR A 211 4.90 -20.60 13.68
C TYR A 211 3.64 -20.47 12.83
N GLY A 212 3.77 -20.58 11.51
CA GLY A 212 2.68 -20.43 10.56
C GLY A 212 2.26 -18.99 10.32
N ILE A 213 3.07 -17.99 10.70
CA ILE A 213 2.85 -16.57 10.41
C ILE A 213 3.57 -16.25 9.10
N VAL A 214 2.80 -15.82 8.10
CA VAL A 214 3.31 -15.48 6.76
C VAL A 214 3.56 -13.99 6.68
N VAL A 215 4.75 -13.60 6.24
CA VAL A 215 5.12 -12.19 6.07
C VAL A 215 5.54 -11.93 4.64
N ASN A 216 4.91 -10.96 4.01
CA ASN A 216 5.21 -10.52 2.65
C ASN A 216 5.16 -8.99 2.55
N GLY A 217 5.57 -8.48 1.40
CA GLY A 217 5.42 -7.09 1.05
C GLY A 217 4.82 -6.89 -0.34
N ILE A 218 4.31 -5.71 -0.56
CA ILE A 218 3.99 -5.20 -1.89
C ILE A 218 4.87 -3.97 -2.11
N ALA A 219 5.46 -3.84 -3.29
CA ALA A 219 6.22 -2.66 -3.71
C ALA A 219 5.47 -1.94 -4.83
N PRO A 220 4.56 -1.02 -4.49
CA PRO A 220 3.89 -0.21 -5.49
C PRO A 220 4.86 0.70 -6.24
N GLY A 221 4.61 0.90 -7.53
CA GLY A 221 5.13 2.02 -8.29
C GLY A 221 4.32 3.30 -8.01
N PRO A 222 4.50 4.32 -8.85
CA PRO A 222 3.65 5.51 -8.80
C PRO A 222 2.18 5.12 -8.91
N THR A 223 1.43 5.41 -7.85
CA THR A 223 0.03 4.98 -7.67
C THR A 223 -0.85 6.22 -7.47
N VAL A 224 -2.03 6.22 -8.06
CA VAL A 224 -3.02 7.31 -7.93
C VAL A 224 -3.49 7.40 -6.48
N THR A 225 -2.85 8.26 -5.70
CA THR A 225 -3.18 8.50 -4.29
C THR A 225 -3.06 9.98 -3.96
N PRO A 226 -3.71 10.49 -2.92
CA PRO A 226 -3.53 11.87 -2.47
C PRO A 226 -2.07 12.25 -2.13
N MET A 227 -1.22 11.26 -1.91
CA MET A 227 0.22 11.47 -1.65
C MET A 227 0.98 11.87 -2.93
N ILE A 228 0.53 11.41 -4.11
CA ILE A 228 1.22 11.62 -5.40
C ILE A 228 0.47 12.60 -6.28
N LEU A 229 -0.86 12.49 -6.34
CA LEU A 229 -1.71 13.36 -7.17
C LEU A 229 -2.61 14.19 -6.28
N LYS A 230 -2.42 15.52 -6.30
CA LYS A 230 -3.30 16.46 -5.60
C LYS A 230 -4.67 16.57 -6.27
N ASP A 231 -4.72 16.39 -7.60
CA ASP A 231 -5.94 16.36 -8.39
C ASP A 231 -6.02 15.02 -9.13
N VAL A 232 -7.10 14.27 -8.89
CA VAL A 232 -7.42 13.05 -9.65
C VAL A 232 -7.99 13.48 -10.99
N SER A 233 -7.13 13.78 -11.96
CA SER A 233 -7.56 13.92 -13.34
C SER A 233 -7.98 12.55 -13.88
N SER A 234 -8.97 12.53 -14.77
CA SER A 234 -9.39 11.30 -15.47
C SER A 234 -8.28 10.69 -16.34
N ASN A 235 -7.15 11.39 -16.51
CA ASN A 235 -6.01 10.94 -17.29
C ASN A 235 -4.97 10.27 -16.39
N LEU A 236 -4.80 8.96 -16.58
CA LEU A 236 -3.83 8.13 -15.86
C LEU A 236 -2.47 8.08 -16.55
N LEU A 237 -2.24 8.84 -17.61
CA LEU A 237 -0.97 8.83 -18.34
C LEU A 237 0.22 9.08 -17.42
N PHE A 238 1.19 8.20 -17.47
CA PHE A 238 2.47 8.33 -16.79
C PHE A 238 3.57 7.71 -17.66
N GLU A 239 4.26 8.53 -18.42
CA GLU A 239 5.28 8.11 -19.41
C GLU A 239 6.48 7.41 -18.77
N GLY A 240 6.77 7.66 -17.50
CA GLY A 240 7.84 6.99 -16.74
C GLY A 240 7.54 5.55 -16.36
N ASN A 241 6.41 5.00 -16.81
CA ASN A 241 5.99 3.63 -16.55
C ASN A 241 5.84 2.87 -17.89
N PRO A 242 6.46 1.68 -18.06
CA PRO A 242 6.31 0.87 -19.27
C PRO A 242 4.86 0.58 -19.69
N LEU A 243 3.93 0.47 -18.71
CA LEU A 243 2.49 0.37 -19.00
C LEU A 243 1.87 1.72 -19.42
N GLY A 244 2.63 2.81 -19.46
CA GLY A 244 2.17 4.14 -19.84
C GLY A 244 1.18 4.80 -18.85
N ARG A 245 0.99 4.25 -17.67
CA ARG A 245 0.03 4.77 -16.69
C ARG A 245 0.45 4.58 -15.24
N TYR A 246 -0.16 5.35 -14.36
CA TYR A 246 -0.10 5.10 -12.92
C TYR A 246 -0.74 3.74 -12.57
N ALA A 247 -0.26 3.12 -11.48
CA ALA A 247 -0.99 2.03 -10.83
C ALA A 247 -2.23 2.58 -10.12
N LEU A 248 -3.24 1.72 -9.95
CA LEU A 248 -4.43 2.04 -9.18
C LEU A 248 -4.34 1.44 -7.78
N PRO A 249 -4.84 2.13 -6.74
CA PRO A 249 -4.90 1.58 -5.38
C PRO A 249 -5.64 0.24 -5.32
N GLU A 250 -6.66 0.05 -6.16
CA GLU A 250 -7.46 -1.17 -6.26
C GLU A 250 -6.62 -2.37 -6.73
N GLU A 251 -5.67 -2.15 -7.63
CA GLU A 251 -4.75 -3.20 -8.09
C GLU A 251 -3.88 -3.68 -6.92
N ILE A 252 -3.39 -2.74 -6.11
CA ILE A 252 -2.60 -3.04 -4.91
C ILE A 252 -3.46 -3.77 -3.87
N ALA A 253 -4.70 -3.34 -3.66
CA ALA A 253 -5.63 -3.94 -2.72
C ALA A 253 -6.03 -5.36 -3.10
N ASN A 254 -6.23 -5.64 -4.39
CA ASN A 254 -6.52 -6.99 -4.88
C ASN A 254 -5.35 -7.95 -4.59
N MET A 255 -4.12 -7.51 -4.81
CA MET A 255 -2.92 -8.28 -4.45
C MET A 255 -2.80 -8.46 -2.94
N ALA A 256 -3.14 -7.44 -2.15
CA ALA A 256 -3.14 -7.55 -0.69
C ALA A 256 -4.11 -8.64 -0.20
N VAL A 257 -5.34 -8.71 -0.75
CA VAL A 257 -6.30 -9.80 -0.45
C VAL A 257 -5.70 -11.16 -0.78
N PHE A 258 -5.09 -11.31 -1.97
CA PHE A 258 -4.44 -12.57 -2.35
C PHE A 258 -3.36 -12.98 -1.36
N LEU A 259 -2.42 -12.09 -1.05
CA LEU A 259 -1.26 -12.41 -0.20
C LEU A 259 -1.62 -12.74 1.26
N VAL A 260 -2.72 -12.17 1.78
CA VAL A 260 -3.14 -12.46 3.15
C VAL A 260 -4.21 -13.55 3.24
N SER A 261 -4.73 -14.02 2.12
CA SER A 261 -5.66 -15.16 2.06
C SER A 261 -4.90 -16.49 2.04
N ASP A 262 -5.66 -17.58 2.16
CA ASP A 262 -5.09 -18.93 2.04
C ASP A 262 -4.55 -19.22 0.62
N MET A 263 -5.00 -18.49 -0.40
CA MET A 263 -4.47 -18.62 -1.76
C MET A 263 -3.00 -18.21 -1.87
N GLY A 264 -2.58 -17.19 -1.09
CA GLY A 264 -1.21 -16.68 -1.05
C GLY A 264 -0.30 -17.39 -0.04
N ARG A 265 -0.76 -18.46 0.60
CA ARG A 265 -0.10 -19.07 1.78
C ARG A 265 1.33 -19.57 1.53
N THR A 266 1.67 -19.92 0.31
CA THR A 266 3.01 -20.38 -0.07
C THR A 266 3.96 -19.25 -0.50
N VAL A 267 3.46 -18.03 -0.65
CA VAL A 267 4.29 -16.83 -0.86
C VAL A 267 4.78 -16.39 0.52
N VAL A 268 6.07 -16.49 0.77
CA VAL A 268 6.68 -16.23 2.09
C VAL A 268 7.98 -15.44 1.94
N GLY A 269 8.04 -14.26 2.52
CA GLY A 269 9.21 -13.38 2.48
C GLY A 269 9.38 -12.64 1.16
N ASP A 270 8.39 -12.64 0.27
CA ASP A 270 8.49 -11.98 -1.02
C ASP A 270 8.04 -10.51 -0.98
N ILE A 271 8.57 -9.74 -1.90
CA ILE A 271 8.15 -8.35 -2.16
C ILE A 271 7.61 -8.28 -3.57
N VAL A 272 6.30 -8.37 -3.70
CA VAL A 272 5.63 -8.35 -5.01
C VAL A 272 5.70 -6.94 -5.60
N CYS A 273 6.42 -6.81 -6.70
CA CYS A 273 6.55 -5.52 -7.41
C CYS A 273 5.30 -5.25 -8.26
N MET A 274 4.57 -4.19 -7.92
CA MET A 274 3.40 -3.71 -8.64
C MET A 274 3.68 -2.34 -9.24
N THR A 275 4.63 -2.28 -10.16
CA THR A 275 5.24 -1.03 -10.66
C THR A 275 4.86 -0.71 -12.10
N GLY A 276 4.10 -1.59 -12.78
CA GLY A 276 3.90 -1.50 -14.23
C GLY A 276 5.19 -1.65 -15.02
N GLY A 277 6.24 -2.29 -14.44
CA GLY A 277 7.56 -2.46 -15.00
C GLY A 277 8.57 -1.35 -14.65
N ALA A 278 8.10 -0.23 -14.10
CA ALA A 278 9.00 0.87 -13.73
C ALA A 278 10.03 0.43 -12.67
N GLY A 279 11.32 0.63 -12.95
CA GLY A 279 12.40 0.26 -12.05
C GLY A 279 12.69 -1.24 -11.97
N LEU A 280 12.07 -2.05 -12.84
CA LEU A 280 12.40 -3.46 -13.03
C LEU A 280 12.96 -3.72 -14.41
N ILE A 281 12.16 -3.40 -15.45
CA ILE A 281 12.56 -3.61 -16.85
C ILE A 281 13.10 -2.33 -17.52
N THR A 282 13.05 -1.19 -16.82
CA THR A 282 13.58 0.10 -17.32
C THR A 282 15.02 0.39 -16.86
N PHE A 283 15.69 -0.57 -16.22
CA PHE A 283 17.12 -0.44 -15.89
C PHE A 283 18.04 -0.85 -17.04
N ASP A 284 17.48 -1.43 -18.10
CA ASP A 284 18.17 -1.82 -19.30
C ASP A 284 18.01 -0.71 -20.34
N ASP A 285 19.11 -0.22 -20.91
CA ASP A 285 19.16 0.79 -21.95
C ASP A 285 19.13 0.18 -23.37
N VAL A 286 18.97 -1.14 -23.46
CA VAL A 286 18.81 -1.86 -24.73
C VAL A 286 17.37 -1.77 -25.22
N ASN A 287 17.19 -1.30 -26.46
CA ASN A 287 15.88 -1.33 -27.12
C ASN A 287 15.67 -2.67 -27.81
N TYR A 288 14.68 -3.41 -27.38
CA TYR A 288 14.24 -4.65 -28.01
C TYR A 288 13.18 -4.33 -29.06
N ASN A 289 13.50 -4.52 -30.34
CA ASN A 289 12.55 -4.37 -31.44
C ASN A 289 11.91 -5.73 -31.73
N PHE A 290 10.60 -5.80 -31.62
CA PHE A 290 9.80 -6.96 -32.03
C PHE A 290 9.10 -6.67 -33.34
#